data_d9097ff04ec6c592d14d90d0326e45b7
#
_entry.id   d9097ff04ec6c592d14d90d0326e45b7
#
_cell.length_a   1.000
_cell.length_b   1.000
_cell.length_c   1.000
_cell.angle_alpha   90.00
_cell.angle_beta   90.00
_cell.angle_gamma   90.00
#
_symmetry.space_group_name_H-M   'P 1'
#
loop_
_entity.id
_entity.type
_entity.pdbx_description
1 polymer ?
#
loop_
_entity_poly.entity_id
_entity_poly.type
_entity_poly.pdbx_seq_one_letter_code
_entity_poly.pdbx_strand_id
1 'polypeptide(L)'
;MRCSMTYEVIAIGASWGGLQAVGTLLEGIPVELDQAIVIALHRSAQSTRGALESLLQRHIARPVSEPIDKEAVEPRRVYVAPADYHLLIEGQGFAFSVEARVQFARPSIDVLFESVAEAYRDRAIGIVLTGASKDGAAGLAAIKRNGGVGIVQDPKTATKKAMPEAAIAAAQAEVVLPLEEIGPFLSRLCCA
;
A
#
# COMPACT_ATOMS: atom_id res chain seq x y z
N MET A 1 2.34 -13.12 -22.14
CA MET A 1 3.57 -12.31 -22.08
C MET A 1 3.89 -12.22 -20.59
N ARG A 2 5.06 -12.69 -20.10
CA ARG A 2 5.40 -12.54 -18.67
C ARG A 2 5.88 -11.12 -18.48
N CYS A 3 5.27 -10.38 -17.52
CA CYS A 3 5.78 -9.07 -17.10
C CYS A 3 7.25 -9.18 -16.71
N SER A 4 8.06 -8.21 -17.13
CA SER A 4 9.45 -8.08 -16.68
C SER A 4 9.42 -7.88 -15.15
N MET A 5 10.15 -8.73 -14.41
CA MET A 5 10.18 -8.74 -12.94
C MET A 5 11.03 -7.60 -12.36
N THR A 6 10.78 -6.35 -12.77
CA THR A 6 11.49 -5.20 -12.20
C THR A 6 10.96 -4.87 -10.80
N TYR A 7 9.64 -4.98 -10.57
CA TYR A 7 9.01 -4.74 -9.27
C TYR A 7 8.48 -6.04 -8.68
N GLU A 8 8.55 -6.18 -7.36
CA GLU A 8 8.12 -7.38 -6.63
C GLU A 8 6.96 -7.10 -5.67
N VAL A 9 6.88 -5.88 -5.12
CA VAL A 9 5.88 -5.50 -4.13
C VAL A 9 5.24 -4.16 -4.44
N ILE A 10 3.93 -4.07 -4.20
CA ILE A 10 3.13 -2.84 -4.22
C ILE A 10 2.60 -2.60 -2.81
N ALA A 11 3.10 -1.58 -2.13
CA ALA A 11 2.61 -1.15 -0.83
C ALA A 11 1.57 -0.04 -0.99
N ILE A 12 0.40 -0.16 -0.38
CA ILE A 12 -0.72 0.78 -0.50
C ILE A 12 -1.07 1.32 0.88
N GLY A 13 -1.10 2.65 1.02
CA GLY A 13 -1.51 3.35 2.22
C GLY A 13 -2.78 4.17 2.01
N ALA A 14 -3.74 4.05 2.92
CA ALA A 14 -4.99 4.81 2.88
C ALA A 14 -5.60 5.02 4.27
N SER A 15 -6.52 6.00 4.38
CA SER A 15 -7.22 6.29 5.64
C SER A 15 -8.68 6.66 5.38
N TRP A 16 -9.09 7.89 5.66
CA TRP A 16 -10.48 8.33 5.47
C TRP A 16 -10.91 8.24 4.00
N GLY A 17 -11.99 7.52 3.71
CA GLY A 17 -12.41 7.18 2.34
C GLY A 17 -11.58 6.07 1.71
N GLY A 18 -10.60 5.52 2.44
CA GLY A 18 -9.61 4.58 1.95
C GLY A 18 -10.19 3.22 1.54
N LEU A 19 -11.20 2.71 2.24
CA LEU A 19 -11.79 1.42 1.88
C LEU A 19 -12.34 1.42 0.45
N GLN A 20 -13.08 2.47 0.09
CA GLN A 20 -13.61 2.60 -1.27
C GLN A 20 -12.49 2.84 -2.28
N ALA A 21 -11.52 3.73 -1.95
CA ALA A 21 -10.41 4.01 -2.84
C ALA A 21 -9.53 2.78 -3.12
N VAL A 22 -9.23 1.99 -2.07
CA VAL A 22 -8.50 0.72 -2.22
C VAL A 22 -9.32 -0.26 -3.07
N GLY A 23 -10.64 -0.39 -2.82
CA GLY A 23 -11.52 -1.25 -3.64
C GLY A 23 -11.47 -0.88 -5.12
N THR A 24 -11.67 0.40 -5.46
CA THR A 24 -11.57 0.89 -6.85
C THR A 24 -10.19 0.63 -7.46
N LEU A 25 -9.11 0.85 -6.71
CA LEU A 25 -7.76 0.54 -7.19
C LEU A 25 -7.59 -0.96 -7.47
N LEU A 26 -8.04 -1.83 -6.57
CA LEU A 26 -7.95 -3.28 -6.72
C LEU A 26 -8.71 -3.79 -7.95
N GLU A 27 -9.89 -3.22 -8.26
CA GLU A 27 -10.64 -3.53 -9.48
C GLU A 27 -9.87 -3.12 -10.75
N GLY A 28 -9.09 -2.05 -10.68
CA GLY A 28 -8.26 -1.56 -11.78
C GLY A 28 -6.92 -2.30 -11.95
N ILE A 29 -6.55 -3.18 -11.03
CA ILE A 29 -5.28 -3.92 -11.10
C ILE A 29 -5.41 -5.08 -12.10
N PRO A 30 -4.55 -5.12 -13.14
CA PRO A 30 -4.56 -6.21 -14.10
C PRO A 30 -4.29 -7.57 -13.47
N VAL A 31 -4.96 -8.60 -13.97
CA VAL A 31 -4.81 -9.98 -13.48
C VAL A 31 -3.42 -10.55 -13.77
N GLU A 32 -2.73 -10.00 -14.76
CA GLU A 32 -1.39 -10.40 -15.21
C GLU A 32 -0.27 -9.91 -14.29
N LEU A 33 -0.52 -8.93 -13.43
CA LEU A 33 0.49 -8.45 -12.48
C LEU A 33 0.90 -9.55 -11.50
N ASP A 34 2.18 -9.81 -11.35
CA ASP A 34 2.71 -10.85 -10.46
C ASP A 34 3.08 -10.31 -9.06
N GLN A 35 3.11 -9.00 -8.87
CA GLN A 35 3.52 -8.36 -7.61
C GLN A 35 2.63 -8.79 -6.44
N ALA A 36 3.23 -8.94 -5.26
CA ALA A 36 2.51 -8.95 -4.00
C ALA A 36 1.94 -7.55 -3.72
N ILE A 37 0.74 -7.48 -3.16
CA ILE A 37 0.12 -6.22 -2.74
C ILE A 37 0.00 -6.22 -1.22
N VAL A 38 0.52 -5.20 -0.55
CA VAL A 38 0.48 -5.07 0.91
C VAL A 38 -0.19 -3.75 1.29
N ILE A 39 -1.28 -3.82 2.05
CA ILE A 39 -2.16 -2.69 2.32
C ILE A 39 -2.12 -2.33 3.81
N ALA A 40 -1.76 -1.09 4.13
CA ALA A 40 -2.01 -0.48 5.43
C ALA A 40 -3.20 0.49 5.30
N LEU A 41 -4.33 0.10 5.86
CA LEU A 41 -5.53 0.93 5.93
C LEU A 41 -5.79 1.30 7.39
N HIS A 42 -5.85 2.60 7.70
CA HIS A 42 -6.20 3.05 9.05
C HIS A 42 -7.61 2.57 9.42
N ARG A 43 -7.70 1.87 10.53
CA ARG A 43 -8.94 1.32 11.05
C ARG A 43 -8.95 1.30 12.59
N SER A 44 -10.12 1.13 13.19
CA SER A 44 -10.25 0.98 14.63
C SER A 44 -9.54 -0.28 15.14
N ALA A 45 -8.91 -0.19 16.31
CA ALA A 45 -8.33 -1.33 17.00
C ALA A 45 -9.36 -2.45 17.31
N GLN A 46 -10.66 -2.08 17.40
CA GLN A 46 -11.76 -3.00 17.63
C GLN A 46 -12.35 -3.57 16.33
N SER A 47 -11.74 -3.31 15.17
CA SER A 47 -12.22 -3.87 13.91
C SER A 47 -12.19 -5.40 13.94
N THR A 48 -13.30 -6.01 13.53
CA THR A 48 -13.41 -7.48 13.49
C THR A 48 -12.39 -8.05 12.51
N ARG A 49 -11.65 -9.08 12.95
CA ARG A 49 -10.74 -9.83 12.09
C ARG A 49 -11.52 -10.46 10.93
N GLY A 50 -10.96 -10.45 9.74
CA GLY A 50 -11.60 -11.01 8.55
C GLY A 50 -12.61 -10.06 7.87
N ALA A 51 -13.05 -8.98 8.54
CA ALA A 51 -14.06 -8.09 7.97
C ALA A 51 -13.52 -7.28 6.79
N LEU A 52 -12.31 -6.71 6.92
CA LEU A 52 -11.70 -5.92 5.87
C LEU A 52 -11.30 -6.78 4.67
N GLU A 53 -10.73 -7.96 4.92
CA GLU A 53 -10.38 -8.93 3.88
C GLU A 53 -11.62 -9.35 3.08
N SER A 54 -12.72 -9.66 3.76
CA SER A 54 -13.98 -10.05 3.11
C SER A 54 -14.58 -8.92 2.25
N LEU A 55 -14.40 -7.66 2.66
CA LEU A 55 -14.82 -6.50 1.88
C LEU A 55 -13.93 -6.33 0.64
N LEU A 56 -12.61 -6.36 0.80
CA LEU A 56 -11.67 -6.16 -0.30
C LEU A 56 -11.65 -7.35 -1.28
N GLN A 57 -11.91 -8.57 -0.80
CA GLN A 57 -11.98 -9.77 -1.66
C GLN A 57 -13.02 -9.64 -2.78
N ARG A 58 -14.02 -8.77 -2.63
CA ARG A 58 -15.06 -8.54 -3.66
C ARG A 58 -14.54 -7.75 -4.86
N HIS A 59 -13.41 -7.05 -4.72
CA HIS A 59 -12.84 -6.16 -5.71
C HIS A 59 -11.69 -6.79 -6.51
N ILE A 60 -11.24 -7.99 -6.13
CA ILE A 60 -10.10 -8.63 -6.80
C ILE A 60 -10.21 -10.16 -6.73
N ALA A 61 -9.79 -10.83 -7.80
CA ALA A 61 -9.80 -12.31 -7.87
C ALA A 61 -8.65 -12.96 -7.08
N ARG A 62 -7.60 -12.20 -6.73
CA ARG A 62 -6.47 -12.71 -5.95
C ARG A 62 -6.87 -12.92 -4.49
N PRO A 63 -6.29 -13.93 -3.79
CA PRO A 63 -6.54 -14.13 -2.38
C PRO A 63 -6.20 -12.89 -1.54
N VAL A 64 -7.12 -12.46 -0.68
CA VAL A 64 -6.94 -11.36 0.28
C VAL A 64 -6.91 -11.94 1.69
N SER A 65 -5.85 -11.66 2.47
CA SER A 65 -5.70 -12.16 3.84
C SER A 65 -4.96 -11.18 4.74
N GLU A 66 -5.19 -11.24 6.06
CA GLU A 66 -4.23 -10.76 7.04
C GLU A 66 -3.10 -11.79 7.14
N PRO A 67 -1.82 -11.37 6.99
CA PRO A 67 -0.71 -12.31 7.13
C PRO A 67 -0.56 -12.78 8.57
N ILE A 68 0.21 -13.84 8.78
CA ILE A 68 0.69 -14.26 10.11
C ILE A 68 2.18 -13.90 10.26
N ASP A 69 2.65 -13.83 11.51
CA ASP A 69 4.06 -13.53 11.79
C ASP A 69 4.99 -14.54 11.12
N LYS A 70 6.04 -14.03 10.44
CA LYS A 70 7.02 -14.79 9.65
C LYS A 70 6.46 -15.49 8.39
N GLU A 71 5.20 -15.24 8.01
CA GLU A 71 4.69 -15.67 6.70
C GLU A 71 5.49 -15.01 5.57
N ALA A 72 5.86 -15.79 4.56
CA ALA A 72 6.55 -15.26 3.38
C ALA A 72 5.63 -14.36 2.55
N VAL A 73 6.21 -13.30 1.97
CA VAL A 73 5.50 -12.45 1.02
C VAL A 73 5.45 -13.16 -0.33
N GLU A 74 4.28 -13.68 -0.68
CA GLU A 74 4.08 -14.42 -1.92
C GLU A 74 3.54 -13.52 -3.05
N PRO A 75 4.02 -13.70 -4.28
CA PRO A 75 3.49 -12.98 -5.44
C PRO A 75 2.01 -13.30 -5.66
N ARG A 76 1.30 -12.43 -6.36
CA ARG A 76 -0.12 -12.57 -6.75
C ARG A 76 -1.09 -12.68 -5.56
N ARG A 77 -0.69 -12.25 -4.38
CA ARG A 77 -1.55 -12.17 -3.18
C ARG A 77 -1.74 -10.74 -2.72
N VAL A 78 -2.81 -10.50 -2.01
CA VAL A 78 -3.12 -9.23 -1.34
C VAL A 78 -3.10 -9.46 0.16
N TYR A 79 -2.27 -8.72 0.85
CA TYR A 79 -2.14 -8.75 2.30
C TYR A 79 -2.65 -7.46 2.92
N VAL A 80 -3.35 -7.56 4.03
CA VAL A 80 -3.90 -6.40 4.74
C VAL A 80 -3.34 -6.36 6.15
N ALA A 81 -2.84 -5.22 6.56
CA ALA A 81 -2.32 -5.03 7.91
C ALA A 81 -3.41 -5.29 8.96
N PRO A 82 -3.14 -6.16 9.97
CA PRO A 82 -4.10 -6.43 11.03
C PRO A 82 -4.37 -5.20 11.90
N ALA A 83 -5.54 -5.16 12.53
CA ALA A 83 -5.89 -4.07 13.45
C ALA A 83 -4.99 -4.08 14.67
N ASP A 84 -4.59 -2.88 15.13
CA ASP A 84 -3.79 -2.65 16.34
C ASP A 84 -2.38 -3.27 16.35
N TYR A 85 -1.86 -3.61 15.15
CA TYR A 85 -0.47 -3.99 14.95
C TYR A 85 0.16 -3.12 13.83
N HIS A 86 1.43 -2.77 13.98
CA HIS A 86 2.22 -2.35 12.82
C HIS A 86 2.61 -3.60 12.03
N LEU A 87 2.40 -3.56 10.72
CA LEU A 87 2.86 -4.58 9.78
C LEU A 87 4.17 -4.11 9.17
N LEU A 88 5.18 -4.96 9.23
CA LEU A 88 6.50 -4.74 8.65
C LEU A 88 6.86 -5.89 7.72
N ILE A 89 7.85 -5.66 6.86
CA ILE A 89 8.52 -6.71 6.10
C ILE A 89 9.97 -6.78 6.56
N GLU A 90 10.38 -7.95 7.03
CA GLU A 90 11.76 -8.25 7.41
C GLU A 90 12.30 -9.39 6.53
N GLY A 91 13.32 -9.07 5.73
CA GLY A 91 13.82 -10.00 4.72
C GLY A 91 12.76 -10.31 3.66
N GLN A 92 12.22 -11.52 3.65
CA GLN A 92 11.16 -11.94 2.72
C GLN A 92 9.85 -12.31 3.43
N GLY A 93 9.71 -11.98 4.71
CA GLY A 93 8.56 -12.35 5.51
C GLY A 93 7.95 -11.16 6.25
N PHE A 94 6.71 -11.37 6.73
CA PHE A 94 6.02 -10.38 7.55
C PHE A 94 6.50 -10.42 9.00
N ALA A 95 6.51 -9.25 9.63
CA ALA A 95 6.71 -9.09 11.06
C ALA A 95 5.66 -8.16 11.64
N PHE A 96 5.35 -8.32 12.92
CA PHE A 96 4.39 -7.46 13.62
C PHE A 96 5.06 -6.72 14.78
N SER A 97 4.66 -5.47 14.98
CA SER A 97 5.07 -4.69 16.15
C SER A 97 3.85 -4.12 16.87
N VAL A 98 3.95 -4.07 18.19
CA VAL A 98 2.98 -3.43 19.10
C VAL A 98 3.52 -2.11 19.66
N GLU A 99 4.59 -1.58 19.08
CA GLU A 99 5.17 -0.30 19.45
C GLU A 99 4.15 0.85 19.39
N ALA A 100 4.54 1.99 19.92
CA ALA A 100 3.68 3.16 20.01
C ALA A 100 3.11 3.54 18.63
N ARG A 101 1.90 4.09 18.63
CA ARG A 101 1.25 4.57 17.40
C ARG A 101 2.09 5.63 16.72
N VAL A 102 2.30 5.49 15.43
CA VAL A 102 2.96 6.48 14.57
C VAL A 102 1.87 7.32 13.91
N GLN A 103 1.99 8.66 13.94
CA GLN A 103 0.96 9.58 13.44
C GLN A 103 -0.46 9.23 13.95
N PHE A 104 -0.53 8.80 15.24
CA PHE A 104 -1.75 8.36 15.93
C PHE A 104 -2.40 7.07 15.37
N ALA A 105 -1.74 6.38 14.43
CA ALA A 105 -2.25 5.18 13.78
C ALA A 105 -1.45 3.92 14.14
N ARG A 106 -2.15 2.78 14.21
CA ARG A 106 -1.61 1.43 14.23
C ARG A 106 -2.68 0.49 13.65
N PRO A 107 -2.46 -0.03 12.41
CA PRO A 107 -1.23 0.03 11.62
C PRO A 107 -0.88 1.45 11.16
N SER A 108 0.43 1.74 11.04
CA SER A 108 0.95 2.93 10.39
C SER A 108 1.42 2.62 8.97
N ILE A 109 1.13 3.53 8.06
CA ILE A 109 1.55 3.46 6.66
C ILE A 109 3.06 3.72 6.56
N ASP A 110 3.58 4.70 7.30
CA ASP A 110 5.02 5.02 7.32
C ASP A 110 5.84 3.79 7.74
N VAL A 111 5.45 3.09 8.81
CA VAL A 111 6.15 1.88 9.30
C VAL A 111 6.18 0.78 8.23
N LEU A 112 5.05 0.51 7.57
CA LEU A 112 5.02 -0.46 6.48
C LEU A 112 5.93 -0.03 5.32
N PHE A 113 5.80 1.20 4.86
CA PHE A 113 6.53 1.69 3.69
C PHE A 113 8.04 1.76 3.92
N GLU A 114 8.48 2.14 5.12
CA GLU A 114 9.90 2.15 5.50
C GLU A 114 10.48 0.74 5.47
N SER A 115 9.77 -0.25 6.02
CA SER A 115 10.21 -1.65 5.99
C SER A 115 10.22 -2.22 4.56
N VAL A 116 9.24 -1.85 3.73
CA VAL A 116 9.21 -2.21 2.30
C VAL A 116 10.38 -1.58 1.55
N ALA A 117 10.68 -0.31 1.82
CA ALA A 117 11.79 0.40 1.20
C ALA A 117 13.14 -0.27 1.51
N GLU A 118 13.32 -0.74 2.74
CA GLU A 118 14.53 -1.45 3.15
C GLU A 118 14.65 -2.84 2.51
N ALA A 119 13.56 -3.62 2.52
CA ALA A 119 13.56 -5.00 2.05
C ALA A 119 13.61 -5.12 0.52
N TYR A 120 12.92 -4.25 -0.21
CA TYR A 120 12.77 -4.37 -1.67
C TYR A 120 13.50 -3.31 -2.49
N ARG A 121 13.85 -2.16 -1.88
CA ARG A 121 14.61 -1.09 -2.53
C ARG A 121 13.97 -0.62 -3.84
N ASP A 122 14.69 -0.69 -4.96
CA ASP A 122 14.26 -0.31 -6.33
C ASP A 122 13.16 -1.21 -6.91
N ARG A 123 12.86 -2.35 -6.24
CA ARG A 123 11.80 -3.28 -6.62
C ARG A 123 10.46 -2.99 -5.92
N ALA A 124 10.35 -1.88 -5.18
CA ALA A 124 9.16 -1.47 -4.46
C ALA A 124 8.37 -0.39 -5.20
N ILE A 125 7.05 -0.50 -5.15
CA ILE A 125 6.12 0.57 -5.52
C ILE A 125 5.33 0.96 -4.27
N GLY A 126 5.33 2.24 -3.91
CA GLY A 126 4.49 2.80 -2.85
C GLY A 126 3.35 3.61 -3.44
N ILE A 127 2.15 3.43 -2.92
CA ILE A 127 0.95 4.15 -3.36
C ILE A 127 0.28 4.78 -2.15
N VAL A 128 0.14 6.10 -2.15
CA VAL A 128 -0.62 6.84 -1.13
C VAL A 128 -1.95 7.30 -1.72
N LEU A 129 -3.04 6.89 -1.08
CA LEU A 129 -4.40 7.26 -1.44
C LEU A 129 -4.98 8.29 -0.47
N THR A 130 -6.29 8.49 -0.56
CA THR A 130 -7.06 9.40 0.29
C THR A 130 -6.86 9.16 1.78
N GLY A 131 -6.77 10.25 2.57
CA GLY A 131 -6.65 10.21 4.02
C GLY A 131 -6.55 11.59 4.66
N ALA A 132 -6.83 11.66 5.96
CA ALA A 132 -6.86 12.91 6.73
C ALA A 132 -5.61 13.15 7.61
N SER A 133 -4.61 12.25 7.55
CA SER A 133 -3.34 12.37 8.29
C SER A 133 -2.17 12.63 7.33
N LYS A 134 -0.95 12.67 7.88
CA LYS A 134 0.30 12.73 7.12
C LYS A 134 1.02 11.39 7.06
N ASP A 135 0.44 10.33 7.65
CA ASP A 135 1.02 9.00 7.68
C ASP A 135 1.15 8.45 6.25
N GLY A 136 2.28 7.84 5.95
CA GLY A 136 2.66 7.39 4.60
C GLY A 136 3.53 8.39 3.82
N ALA A 137 3.64 9.64 4.27
CA ALA A 137 4.44 10.65 3.58
C ALA A 137 5.95 10.40 3.74
N ALA A 138 6.41 10.09 4.95
CA ALA A 138 7.81 9.77 5.22
C ALA A 138 8.19 8.41 4.63
N GLY A 139 7.30 7.42 4.73
CA GLY A 139 7.48 6.10 4.16
C GLY A 139 7.55 6.13 2.63
N LEU A 140 6.71 6.91 1.94
CA LEU A 140 6.79 7.08 0.49
C LEU A 140 8.12 7.73 0.07
N ALA A 141 8.56 8.74 0.82
CA ALA A 141 9.88 9.34 0.62
C ALA A 141 11.01 8.32 0.83
N ALA A 142 10.87 7.39 1.79
CA ALA A 142 11.83 6.30 1.99
C ALA A 142 11.86 5.34 0.79
N ILE A 143 10.72 4.93 0.25
CA ILE A 143 10.64 4.10 -0.97
C ILE A 143 11.39 4.79 -2.12
N LYS A 144 11.12 6.06 -2.38
CA LYS A 144 11.80 6.81 -3.44
C LYS A 144 13.31 6.95 -3.22
N ARG A 145 13.74 7.24 -1.99
CA ARG A 145 15.19 7.33 -1.66
C ARG A 145 15.93 6.01 -1.88
N ASN A 146 15.23 4.88 -1.76
CA ASN A 146 15.78 3.56 -2.02
C ASN A 146 15.64 3.10 -3.49
N GLY A 147 15.24 3.99 -4.40
CA GLY A 147 15.16 3.71 -5.84
C GLY A 147 13.81 3.18 -6.31
N GLY A 148 12.85 2.97 -5.40
CA GLY A 148 11.49 2.54 -5.73
C GLY A 148 10.64 3.67 -6.33
N VAL A 149 9.43 3.32 -6.75
CA VAL A 149 8.47 4.24 -7.37
C VAL A 149 7.43 4.71 -6.34
N GLY A 150 7.20 6.02 -6.26
CA GLY A 150 6.15 6.62 -5.46
C GLY A 150 4.99 7.12 -6.35
N ILE A 151 3.79 6.65 -6.06
CA ILE A 151 2.55 7.05 -6.74
C ILE A 151 1.61 7.67 -5.71
N VAL A 152 0.98 8.78 -6.07
CA VAL A 152 0.03 9.46 -5.18
C VAL A 152 -1.28 9.68 -5.92
N GLN A 153 -2.39 9.42 -5.26
CA GLN A 153 -3.71 9.79 -5.76
C GLN A 153 -3.80 11.32 -5.91
N ASP A 154 -4.30 11.81 -7.05
CA ASP A 154 -4.54 13.25 -7.24
C ASP A 154 -5.45 13.77 -6.10
N PRO A 155 -4.99 14.74 -5.32
CA PRO A 155 -5.77 15.36 -4.25
C PRO A 155 -7.17 15.83 -4.67
N LYS A 156 -7.36 16.15 -5.94
CA LYS A 156 -8.67 16.57 -6.49
C LYS A 156 -9.69 15.43 -6.56
N THR A 157 -9.22 14.18 -6.64
CA THR A 157 -10.09 12.98 -6.66
C THR A 157 -10.21 12.32 -5.29
N ALA A 158 -9.44 12.78 -4.30
CA ALA A 158 -9.42 12.21 -2.97
C ALA A 158 -10.58 12.71 -2.09
N THR A 159 -11.23 11.80 -1.35
CA THR A 159 -12.22 12.16 -0.32
C THR A 159 -11.63 13.09 0.74
N LYS A 160 -10.39 12.87 1.11
CA LYS A 160 -9.57 13.71 1.99
C LYS A 160 -8.18 13.87 1.36
N LYS A 161 -7.81 15.11 1.08
CA LYS A 161 -6.60 15.45 0.33
C LYS A 161 -5.34 15.58 1.19
N ALA A 162 -5.46 15.63 2.51
CA ALA A 162 -4.33 15.91 3.39
C ALA A 162 -3.21 14.87 3.27
N MET A 163 -3.54 13.58 3.17
CA MET A 163 -2.56 12.51 3.02
C MET A 163 -1.87 12.54 1.65
N PRO A 164 -2.58 12.63 0.52
CA PRO A 164 -1.96 12.85 -0.79
C PRO A 164 -1.08 14.11 -0.85
N GLU A 165 -1.56 15.26 -0.36
CA GLU A 165 -0.78 16.51 -0.35
C GLU A 165 0.52 16.37 0.47
N ALA A 166 0.45 15.74 1.64
CA ALA A 166 1.63 15.49 2.47
C ALA A 166 2.63 14.54 1.79
N ALA A 167 2.14 13.49 1.13
CA ALA A 167 2.97 12.53 0.39
C ALA A 167 3.66 13.19 -0.82
N ILE A 168 2.96 14.02 -1.58
CA ILE A 168 3.54 14.79 -2.71
C ILE A 168 4.67 15.68 -2.20
N ALA A 169 4.44 16.41 -1.12
CA ALA A 169 5.43 17.35 -0.57
C ALA A 169 6.68 16.63 -0.01
N ALA A 170 6.48 15.55 0.76
CA ALA A 170 7.59 14.85 1.42
C ALA A 170 8.41 13.99 0.45
N ALA A 171 7.76 13.28 -0.45
CA ALA A 171 8.40 12.37 -1.40
C ALA A 171 8.82 13.07 -2.70
N GLN A 172 8.44 14.33 -2.92
CA GLN A 172 8.58 14.99 -4.23
C GLN A 172 8.03 14.08 -5.34
N ALA A 173 6.80 13.59 -5.13
CA ALA A 173 6.21 12.59 -6.00
C ALA A 173 5.94 13.18 -7.39
N GLU A 174 6.48 12.53 -8.42
CA GLU A 174 6.33 12.92 -9.83
C GLU A 174 5.10 12.27 -10.46
N VAL A 175 4.67 11.11 -9.91
CA VAL A 175 3.52 10.37 -10.39
C VAL A 175 2.32 10.69 -9.51
N VAL A 176 1.50 11.61 -9.95
CA VAL A 176 0.24 12.01 -9.29
C VAL A 176 -0.90 11.77 -10.28
N LEU A 177 -1.81 10.84 -9.96
CA LEU A 177 -2.82 10.35 -10.88
C LEU A 177 -4.22 10.33 -10.26
N PRO A 178 -5.29 10.57 -11.03
CA PRO A 178 -6.63 10.19 -10.63
C PRO A 178 -6.69 8.71 -10.22
N LEU A 179 -7.56 8.39 -9.27
CA LEU A 179 -7.62 7.04 -8.68
C LEU A 179 -7.75 5.95 -9.75
N GLU A 180 -8.63 6.18 -10.73
CA GLU A 180 -8.96 5.24 -11.80
C GLU A 180 -7.80 5.02 -12.80
N GLU A 181 -6.84 5.94 -12.84
CA GLU A 181 -5.68 5.86 -13.73
C GLU A 181 -4.49 5.11 -13.12
N ILE A 182 -4.49 4.88 -11.80
CA ILE A 182 -3.37 4.20 -11.10
C ILE A 182 -3.24 2.75 -11.58
N GLY A 183 -4.34 2.00 -11.67
CA GLY A 183 -4.32 0.61 -12.17
C GLY A 183 -3.75 0.48 -13.60
N PRO A 184 -4.27 1.23 -14.58
CA PRO A 184 -3.69 1.30 -15.93
C PRO A 184 -2.22 1.73 -15.96
N PHE A 185 -1.81 2.63 -15.08
CA PHE A 185 -0.41 3.03 -14.96
C PHE A 185 0.47 1.88 -14.47
N LEU A 186 0.03 1.14 -13.43
CA LEU A 186 0.73 -0.05 -12.93
C LEU A 186 0.91 -1.11 -14.04
N SER A 187 -0.10 -1.29 -14.89
CA SER A 187 0.00 -2.20 -16.04
C SER A 187 1.17 -1.84 -16.97
N ARG A 188 1.27 -0.55 -17.31
CA ARG A 188 2.37 -0.08 -18.16
C ARG A 188 3.72 -0.16 -17.48
N LEU A 189 3.77 0.14 -16.17
CA LEU A 189 5.01 0.16 -15.40
C LEU A 189 5.58 -1.24 -15.18
N CYS A 190 4.72 -2.23 -14.92
CA CYS A 190 5.13 -3.58 -14.55
C CYS A 190 5.18 -4.55 -15.73
N CYS A 191 4.53 -4.22 -16.87
CA CYS A 191 4.42 -5.11 -18.02
C CYS A 191 5.12 -4.53 -19.28
N ALA A 192 5.97 -3.52 -19.13
CA ALA A 192 6.76 -2.94 -20.22
C ALA A 192 7.99 -3.79 -20.58
#